data_a5bfeb14055e5c09f86fcbf72056438e
#
_entry.id   a5bfeb14055e5c09f86fcbf72056438e
#
_cell.length_a   1.000
_cell.length_b   1.000
_cell.length_c   1.000
_cell.angle_alpha   90.00
_cell.angle_beta   90.00
_cell.angle_gamma   90.00
#
_symmetry.space_group_name_H-M   'P 1'
#
loop_
_entity.id
_entity.type
_entity.pdbx_description
1 polymer ?
#
loop_
_entity_poly.entity_id
_entity_poly.type
_entity_poly.pdbx_seq_one_letter_code
_entity_poly.pdbx_strand_id
1 'polypeptide(L)'
;RQFSIQPANAMTQHRFDQAIALIDAANREDPNREICEGKNWPKELLYAHRMSQMLERFAPDADDAMQLAVRAQHIQRWKSPRSDYPMDRKGYHQWRAALKQFHASTVADLLTKAGYDDAFITRVAQTVGKKSLKTNPDTQLLEDIAGLVFLEHYLLDFANKHSEYDEQKWIDIIDKIQKKMSAQARRFVLDGHIALPDSMVELIWKVI
;
A
#
# COMPACT_ATOMS: atom_id res chain seq x y z
N ARG A 1 -2.17 -46.55 -17.72
CA ARG A 1 -2.41 -45.76 -16.47
C ARG A 1 -1.80 -44.40 -16.70
N GLN A 2 -2.62 -43.43 -17.05
CA GLN A 2 -2.26 -42.03 -17.14
C GLN A 2 -2.19 -41.46 -15.70
N PHE A 3 -1.00 -41.17 -15.26
CA PHE A 3 -0.80 -40.35 -14.07
C PHE A 3 -1.06 -38.90 -14.46
N SER A 4 -2.22 -38.37 -14.08
CA SER A 4 -2.48 -36.92 -14.10
C SER A 4 -1.58 -36.25 -13.06
N ILE A 5 -0.50 -35.69 -13.51
CA ILE A 5 0.28 -34.73 -12.74
C ILE A 5 -0.62 -33.49 -12.64
N GLN A 6 -1.41 -33.37 -11.60
CA GLN A 6 -2.01 -32.09 -11.25
C GLN A 6 -0.90 -31.20 -10.72
N PRO A 7 -0.67 -30.03 -11.33
CA PRO A 7 0.58 -29.32 -11.07
C PRO A 7 0.51 -28.60 -9.72
N ALA A 8 1.63 -28.64 -9.01
CA ALA A 8 1.91 -27.79 -7.85
C ALA A 8 1.49 -26.33 -8.07
N ASN A 9 1.50 -25.88 -9.30
CA ASN A 9 1.08 -24.55 -9.77
C ASN A 9 -0.43 -24.28 -9.54
N ALA A 10 -1.31 -25.26 -9.70
CA ALA A 10 -2.76 -25.04 -9.49
C ALA A 10 -3.12 -24.89 -8.01
N MET A 11 -2.46 -25.61 -7.12
CA MET A 11 -2.66 -25.49 -5.67
C MET A 11 -2.11 -24.15 -5.15
N THR A 12 -0.98 -23.71 -5.68
CA THR A 12 -0.36 -22.42 -5.33
C THR A 12 -1.24 -21.28 -5.80
N GLN A 13 -1.75 -21.33 -7.03
CA GLN A 13 -2.67 -20.31 -7.56
C GLN A 13 -3.97 -20.25 -6.75
N HIS A 14 -4.55 -21.40 -6.43
CA HIS A 14 -5.77 -21.44 -5.61
C HIS A 14 -5.58 -20.80 -4.22
N ARG A 15 -4.44 -21.05 -3.59
CA ARG A 15 -4.09 -20.45 -2.30
C ARG A 15 -3.94 -18.93 -2.39
N PHE A 16 -3.27 -18.45 -3.43
CA PHE A 16 -3.12 -17.02 -3.70
C PHE A 16 -4.47 -16.35 -3.91
N ASP A 17 -5.34 -16.91 -4.76
CA ASP A 17 -6.67 -16.38 -5.03
C ASP A 17 -7.53 -16.34 -3.76
N GLN A 18 -7.43 -17.37 -2.91
CA GLN A 18 -8.09 -17.41 -1.61
C GLN A 18 -7.58 -16.31 -0.67
N ALA A 19 -6.28 -16.08 -0.62
CA ALA A 19 -5.69 -15.00 0.21
C ALA A 19 -6.17 -13.62 -0.26
N ILE A 20 -6.15 -13.34 -1.56
CA ILE A 20 -6.72 -12.10 -2.12
C ILE A 20 -8.19 -11.95 -1.75
N ALA A 21 -8.98 -13.01 -1.89
CA ALA A 21 -10.41 -12.97 -1.55
C ALA A 21 -10.65 -12.66 -0.05
N LEU A 22 -9.84 -13.20 0.85
CA LEU A 22 -9.91 -12.93 2.28
C LEU A 22 -9.54 -11.47 2.61
N ILE A 23 -8.49 -10.93 1.99
CA ILE A 23 -8.07 -9.53 2.14
C ILE A 23 -9.17 -8.60 1.63
N ASP A 24 -9.70 -8.86 0.46
CA ASP A 24 -10.75 -8.05 -0.15
C ASP A 24 -12.05 -8.11 0.67
N ALA A 25 -12.43 -9.28 1.16
CA ALA A 25 -13.60 -9.43 2.04
C ALA A 25 -13.46 -8.61 3.32
N ALA A 26 -12.27 -8.61 3.94
CA ALA A 26 -11.97 -7.79 5.11
C ALA A 26 -12.10 -6.29 4.81
N ASN A 27 -11.57 -5.82 3.68
CA ASN A 27 -11.65 -4.41 3.29
C ASN A 27 -13.03 -3.99 2.75
N ARG A 28 -13.84 -4.93 2.28
CA ARG A 28 -15.22 -4.64 1.83
C ARG A 28 -16.13 -4.18 2.95
N GLU A 29 -15.81 -4.53 4.19
CA GLU A 29 -16.53 -4.11 5.39
C GLU A 29 -16.27 -2.63 5.78
N ASP A 30 -15.40 -1.92 5.07
CA ASP A 30 -15.10 -0.52 5.37
C ASP A 30 -16.37 0.34 5.27
N PRO A 31 -16.79 1.00 6.38
CA PRO A 31 -17.95 1.89 6.37
C PRO A 31 -17.70 3.18 5.61
N ASN A 32 -16.44 3.58 5.44
CA ASN A 32 -16.06 4.77 4.70
C ASN A 32 -16.15 4.50 3.19
N ARG A 33 -16.64 5.49 2.46
CA ARG A 33 -16.87 5.36 1.03
C ARG A 33 -16.08 6.40 0.25
N GLU A 34 -15.69 6.02 -0.97
CA GLU A 34 -15.07 6.89 -1.95
C GLU A 34 -15.70 6.64 -3.32
N ILE A 35 -16.05 7.72 -4.04
CA ILE A 35 -16.56 7.60 -5.40
C ILE A 35 -15.37 7.61 -6.37
N CYS A 36 -15.29 6.57 -7.20
CA CYS A 36 -14.30 6.46 -8.25
C CYS A 36 -14.99 5.96 -9.53
N GLU A 37 -14.84 6.71 -10.63
CA GLU A 37 -15.46 6.40 -11.92
C GLU A 37 -16.98 6.11 -11.83
N GLY A 38 -17.68 6.91 -11.03
CA GLY A 38 -19.12 6.79 -10.82
C GLY A 38 -19.57 5.61 -9.93
N LYS A 39 -18.63 4.83 -9.38
CA LYS A 39 -18.90 3.73 -8.46
C LYS A 39 -18.59 4.13 -7.01
N ASN A 40 -19.43 3.67 -6.10
CA ASN A 40 -19.26 3.89 -4.67
C ASN A 40 -18.49 2.71 -4.06
N TRP A 41 -17.21 2.93 -3.76
CA TRP A 41 -16.31 1.91 -3.24
C TRP A 41 -16.16 1.98 -1.71
N PRO A 42 -15.99 0.84 -1.01
CA PRO A 42 -15.35 0.84 0.29
C PRO A 42 -13.94 1.43 0.16
N LYS A 43 -13.62 2.43 0.98
CA LYS A 43 -12.41 3.24 0.81
C LYS A 43 -11.11 2.41 0.80
N GLU A 44 -10.95 1.51 1.78
CA GLU A 44 -9.72 0.72 1.86
C GLU A 44 -9.69 -0.43 0.82
N LEU A 45 -10.84 -0.88 0.32
CA LEU A 45 -10.88 -1.80 -0.82
C LEU A 45 -10.37 -1.11 -2.10
N LEU A 46 -10.82 0.11 -2.36
CA LEU A 46 -10.35 0.90 -3.49
C LEU A 46 -8.84 1.17 -3.39
N TYR A 47 -8.36 1.54 -2.20
CA TYR A 47 -6.93 1.71 -1.96
C TYR A 47 -6.14 0.43 -2.27
N ALA A 48 -6.62 -0.72 -1.81
CA ALA A 48 -5.98 -2.01 -2.07
C ALA A 48 -5.90 -2.33 -3.58
N HIS A 49 -6.95 -2.04 -4.33
CA HIS A 49 -6.95 -2.18 -5.80
C HIS A 49 -5.93 -1.26 -6.48
N ARG A 50 -5.88 0.02 -6.08
CA ARG A 50 -4.90 0.98 -6.59
C ARG A 50 -3.45 0.56 -6.31
N MET A 51 -3.20 0.01 -5.13
CA MET A 51 -1.89 -0.53 -4.75
C MET A 51 -1.48 -1.72 -5.65
N SER A 52 -2.38 -2.66 -5.88
CA SER A 52 -2.12 -3.81 -6.75
C SER A 52 -1.88 -3.40 -8.20
N GLN A 53 -2.66 -2.47 -8.73
CA GLN A 53 -2.50 -1.94 -10.09
C GLN A 53 -1.17 -1.20 -10.26
N MET A 54 -0.76 -0.44 -9.26
CA MET A 54 0.54 0.26 -9.29
C MET A 54 1.70 -0.72 -9.24
N LEU A 55 1.61 -1.77 -8.41
CA LEU A 55 2.64 -2.82 -8.37
C LEU A 55 2.80 -3.49 -9.74
N GLU A 56 1.71 -3.83 -10.41
CA GLU A 56 1.74 -4.43 -11.75
C GLU A 56 2.42 -3.51 -12.78
N ARG A 57 2.20 -2.20 -12.69
CA ARG A 57 2.83 -1.20 -13.58
C ARG A 57 4.31 -0.99 -13.27
N PHE A 58 4.68 -0.92 -12.00
CA PHE A 58 6.03 -0.59 -11.56
C PHE A 58 6.95 -1.81 -11.48
N ALA A 59 6.45 -2.94 -11.00
CA ALA A 59 7.19 -4.18 -10.79
C ALA A 59 6.34 -5.40 -11.24
N PRO A 60 6.14 -5.60 -12.56
CA PRO A 60 5.27 -6.66 -13.09
C PRO A 60 5.73 -8.08 -12.72
N ASP A 61 7.02 -8.26 -12.40
CA ASP A 61 7.58 -9.55 -12.00
C ASP A 61 7.53 -9.80 -10.48
N ALA A 62 6.84 -8.95 -9.71
CA ALA A 62 6.70 -9.12 -8.27
C ALA A 62 6.03 -10.46 -7.92
N ASP A 63 6.61 -11.17 -6.96
CA ASP A 63 6.11 -12.47 -6.53
C ASP A 63 4.83 -12.37 -5.67
N ASP A 64 4.24 -13.52 -5.37
CA ASP A 64 2.99 -13.62 -4.59
C ASP A 64 3.08 -12.91 -3.25
N ALA A 65 4.23 -12.99 -2.55
CA ALA A 65 4.41 -12.35 -1.26
C ALA A 65 4.29 -10.84 -1.36
N MET A 66 4.89 -10.23 -2.38
CA MET A 66 4.78 -8.80 -2.62
C MET A 66 3.39 -8.38 -3.10
N GLN A 67 2.75 -9.17 -3.95
CA GLN A 67 1.38 -8.91 -4.39
C GLN A 67 0.40 -8.91 -3.20
N LEU A 68 0.54 -9.86 -2.28
CA LEU A 68 -0.28 -9.93 -1.07
C LEU A 68 0.05 -8.81 -0.07
N ALA A 69 1.32 -8.46 0.10
CA ALA A 69 1.74 -7.37 0.98
C ALA A 69 1.16 -6.01 0.53
N VAL A 70 1.25 -5.67 -0.75
CA VAL A 70 0.69 -4.40 -1.25
C VAL A 70 -0.83 -4.38 -1.17
N ARG A 71 -1.50 -5.52 -1.43
CA ARG A 71 -2.96 -5.63 -1.31
C ARG A 71 -3.43 -5.41 0.12
N ALA A 72 -2.67 -5.84 1.11
CA ALA A 72 -3.02 -5.79 2.53
C ALA A 72 -2.48 -4.56 3.27
N GLN A 73 -1.77 -3.64 2.62
CA GLN A 73 -1.02 -2.58 3.30
C GLN A 73 -1.87 -1.71 4.24
N HIS A 74 -3.12 -1.42 3.90
CA HIS A 74 -4.07 -0.67 4.74
C HIS A 74 -5.24 -1.53 5.24
N ILE A 75 -5.03 -2.83 5.40
CA ILE A 75 -6.10 -3.74 5.76
C ILE A 75 -6.85 -3.28 7.00
N GLN A 76 -8.16 -3.09 6.87
CA GLN A 76 -9.07 -2.68 7.94
C GLN A 76 -8.61 -1.43 8.73
N ARG A 77 -7.94 -0.49 8.06
CA ARG A 77 -7.36 0.69 8.70
C ARG A 77 -8.35 1.49 9.55
N TRP A 78 -9.63 1.54 9.16
CA TRP A 78 -10.67 2.26 9.91
C TRP A 78 -10.89 1.74 11.33
N LYS A 79 -10.47 0.50 11.64
CA LYS A 79 -10.58 -0.08 12.98
C LYS A 79 -9.58 0.50 13.99
N SER A 80 -8.62 1.30 13.53
CA SER A 80 -7.64 2.00 14.37
C SER A 80 -7.62 3.48 13.99
N PRO A 81 -8.65 4.26 14.37
CA PRO A 81 -8.75 5.66 13.99
C PRO A 81 -7.71 6.52 14.72
N ARG A 82 -7.29 7.60 14.06
CA ARG A 82 -6.33 8.55 14.64
C ARG A 82 -6.85 9.17 15.96
N SER A 83 -8.16 9.34 16.07
CA SER A 83 -8.83 9.91 17.24
C SER A 83 -8.68 9.12 18.53
N ASP A 84 -8.29 7.84 18.46
CA ASP A 84 -8.06 7.00 19.64
C ASP A 84 -6.71 7.28 20.33
N TYR A 85 -5.92 8.19 19.76
CA TYR A 85 -4.59 8.58 20.25
C TYR A 85 -4.52 10.08 20.47
N PRO A 86 -3.63 10.57 21.37
CA PRO A 86 -3.43 12.01 21.59
C PRO A 86 -3.16 12.74 20.27
N MET A 87 -3.74 13.94 20.11
CA MET A 87 -3.66 14.75 18.88
C MET A 87 -2.39 15.59 18.81
N ASP A 88 -1.32 15.13 19.43
CA ASP A 88 0.02 15.70 19.39
C ASP A 88 0.98 14.83 18.55
N ARG A 89 2.24 15.25 18.46
CA ARG A 89 3.29 14.53 17.71
C ARG A 89 3.57 13.13 18.28
N LYS A 90 3.57 13.02 19.61
CA LYS A 90 3.80 11.73 20.30
C LYS A 90 2.67 10.76 20.01
N GLY A 91 1.43 11.19 20.14
CA GLY A 91 0.25 10.39 19.81
C GLY A 91 0.21 9.99 18.35
N TYR A 92 0.64 10.86 17.43
CA TYR A 92 0.79 10.51 16.02
C TYR A 92 1.77 9.35 15.81
N HIS A 93 2.94 9.39 16.44
CA HIS A 93 3.91 8.29 16.32
C HIS A 93 3.42 6.99 16.94
N GLN A 94 2.74 7.08 18.10
CA GLN A 94 2.11 5.92 18.73
C GLN A 94 1.06 5.28 17.83
N TRP A 95 0.18 6.08 17.25
CA TRP A 95 -0.83 5.62 16.30
C TRP A 95 -0.19 4.96 15.07
N ARG A 96 0.82 5.57 14.47
CA ARG A 96 1.52 5.01 13.30
C ARG A 96 2.19 3.68 13.62
N ALA A 97 2.79 3.53 14.81
CA ALA A 97 3.40 2.27 15.24
C ALA A 97 2.33 1.19 15.46
N ALA A 98 1.22 1.53 16.13
CA ALA A 98 0.10 0.62 16.36
C ALA A 98 -0.55 0.17 15.04
N LEU A 99 -0.72 1.07 14.06
CA LEU A 99 -1.24 0.73 12.73
C LEU A 99 -0.37 -0.30 12.01
N LYS A 100 0.94 -0.12 12.02
CA LYS A 100 1.86 -1.08 11.37
C LYS A 100 1.73 -2.47 11.99
N GLN A 101 1.66 -2.53 13.32
CA GLN A 101 1.48 -3.79 14.04
C GLN A 101 0.11 -4.41 13.75
N PHE A 102 -0.95 -3.61 13.74
CA PHE A 102 -2.30 -4.06 13.44
C PHE A 102 -2.40 -4.65 12.03
N HIS A 103 -1.88 -3.95 11.01
CA HIS A 103 -1.91 -4.45 9.65
C HIS A 103 -1.09 -5.74 9.49
N ALA A 104 0.10 -5.81 10.11
CA ALA A 104 0.96 -6.98 10.06
C ALA A 104 0.28 -8.21 10.70
N SER A 105 -0.32 -8.07 11.89
CA SER A 105 -1.00 -9.16 12.57
C SER A 105 -2.28 -9.59 11.83
N THR A 106 -3.04 -8.64 11.31
CA THR A 106 -4.27 -8.95 10.56
C THR A 106 -3.99 -9.74 9.29
N VAL A 107 -2.99 -9.33 8.49
CA VAL A 107 -2.62 -10.10 7.29
C VAL A 107 -2.05 -11.47 7.64
N ALA A 108 -1.27 -11.58 8.72
CA ALA A 108 -0.75 -12.87 9.16
C ALA A 108 -1.88 -13.86 9.49
N ASP A 109 -2.92 -13.43 10.18
CA ASP A 109 -4.09 -14.25 10.48
C ASP A 109 -4.83 -14.72 9.22
N LEU A 110 -4.98 -13.84 8.23
CA LEU A 110 -5.63 -14.18 6.97
C LEU A 110 -4.80 -15.16 6.13
N LEU A 111 -3.48 -14.99 6.10
CA LEU A 111 -2.57 -15.90 5.38
C LEU A 111 -2.50 -17.28 6.05
N THR A 112 -2.60 -17.34 7.38
CA THR A 112 -2.74 -18.60 8.13
C THR A 112 -4.02 -19.32 7.70
N LYS A 113 -5.14 -18.62 7.60
CA LYS A 113 -6.42 -19.19 7.11
C LYS A 113 -6.33 -19.67 5.66
N ALA A 114 -5.54 -19.00 4.83
CA ALA A 114 -5.29 -19.40 3.45
C ALA A 114 -4.31 -20.58 3.31
N GLY A 115 -3.68 -21.03 4.41
CA GLY A 115 -2.80 -22.20 4.44
C GLY A 115 -1.36 -21.93 4.00
N TYR A 116 -0.87 -20.70 4.14
CA TYR A 116 0.55 -20.39 3.94
C TYR A 116 1.39 -20.88 5.14
N ASP A 117 2.67 -21.16 4.87
CA ASP A 117 3.62 -21.54 5.94
C ASP A 117 4.12 -20.30 6.72
N ASP A 118 4.74 -20.56 7.86
CA ASP A 118 5.21 -19.51 8.77
C ASP A 118 6.27 -18.60 8.15
N ALA A 119 7.15 -19.13 7.29
CA ALA A 119 8.19 -18.35 6.64
C ALA A 119 7.59 -17.32 5.66
N PHE A 120 6.61 -17.75 4.86
CA PHE A 120 5.90 -16.87 3.95
C PHE A 120 5.08 -15.81 4.69
N ILE A 121 4.33 -16.21 5.72
CA ILE A 121 3.54 -15.31 6.57
C ILE A 121 4.44 -14.26 7.22
N THR A 122 5.57 -14.67 7.78
CA THR A 122 6.55 -13.77 8.41
C THR A 122 7.07 -12.74 7.41
N ARG A 123 7.44 -13.17 6.20
CA ARG A 123 7.92 -12.28 5.14
C ARG A 123 6.88 -11.21 4.80
N VAL A 124 5.63 -11.60 4.55
CA VAL A 124 4.55 -10.67 4.22
C VAL A 124 4.25 -9.74 5.39
N ALA A 125 4.13 -10.26 6.61
CA ALA A 125 3.83 -9.48 7.81
C ALA A 125 4.94 -8.46 8.13
N GLN A 126 6.20 -8.79 7.97
CA GLN A 126 7.32 -7.87 8.14
C GLN A 126 7.28 -6.75 7.09
N THR A 127 6.95 -7.07 5.86
CA THR A 127 6.80 -6.09 4.77
C THR A 127 5.66 -5.13 5.07
N VAL A 128 4.46 -5.63 5.39
CA VAL A 128 3.29 -4.81 5.75
C VAL A 128 3.56 -3.99 7.01
N GLY A 129 4.26 -4.55 8.00
CA GLY A 129 4.73 -3.84 9.20
C GLY A 129 5.86 -2.84 8.94
N LYS A 130 6.34 -2.74 7.70
CA LYS A 130 7.41 -1.82 7.27
C LYS A 130 8.70 -1.96 8.06
N LYS A 131 9.10 -3.21 8.31
CA LYS A 131 10.34 -3.52 9.03
C LYS A 131 11.57 -3.26 8.14
N SER A 132 12.56 -2.61 8.73
CA SER A 132 13.91 -2.49 8.13
C SER A 132 13.92 -1.85 6.72
N LEU A 133 13.22 -0.74 6.53
CA LEU A 133 13.08 -0.06 5.23
C LEU A 133 14.41 0.09 4.46
N LYS A 134 15.49 0.39 5.17
CA LYS A 134 16.80 0.64 4.53
C LYS A 134 17.52 -0.63 4.06
N THR A 135 17.15 -1.79 4.56
CA THR A 135 17.87 -3.06 4.35
C THR A 135 16.99 -4.17 3.78
N ASN A 136 15.67 -4.02 3.84
CA ASN A 136 14.72 -5.01 3.33
C ASN A 136 14.14 -4.54 1.98
N PRO A 137 14.49 -5.20 0.86
CA PRO A 137 14.01 -4.83 -0.47
C PRO A 137 12.48 -4.94 -0.62
N ASP A 138 11.83 -5.86 0.08
CA ASP A 138 10.37 -6.00 0.06
C ASP A 138 9.70 -4.77 0.68
N THR A 139 10.20 -4.32 1.83
CA THR A 139 9.72 -3.10 2.49
C THR A 139 9.97 -1.86 1.64
N GLN A 140 11.12 -1.77 0.96
CA GLN A 140 11.42 -0.68 0.04
C GLN A 140 10.42 -0.66 -1.12
N LEU A 141 10.14 -1.81 -1.73
CA LEU A 141 9.17 -1.89 -2.82
C LEU A 141 7.77 -1.48 -2.35
N LEU A 142 7.33 -1.92 -1.17
CA LEU A 142 6.05 -1.50 -0.60
C LEU A 142 5.98 0.03 -0.41
N GLU A 143 7.03 0.65 0.11
CA GLU A 143 7.10 2.11 0.27
C GLU A 143 7.11 2.84 -1.08
N ASP A 144 7.79 2.30 -2.08
CA ASP A 144 7.74 2.83 -3.45
C ASP A 144 6.32 2.83 -3.99
N ILE A 145 5.62 1.71 -3.92
CA ILE A 145 4.23 1.61 -4.39
C ILE A 145 3.31 2.56 -3.61
N ALA A 146 3.45 2.63 -2.29
CA ALA A 146 2.66 3.55 -1.46
C ALA A 146 2.89 5.02 -1.83
N GLY A 147 4.13 5.40 -2.09
CA GLY A 147 4.48 6.75 -2.54
C GLY A 147 3.90 7.08 -3.91
N LEU A 148 4.04 6.18 -4.88
CA LEU A 148 3.51 6.34 -6.23
C LEU A 148 1.97 6.44 -6.24
N VAL A 149 1.28 5.59 -5.48
CA VAL A 149 -0.18 5.62 -5.33
C VAL A 149 -0.64 6.92 -4.67
N PHE A 150 0.07 7.40 -3.64
CA PHE A 150 -0.25 8.67 -3.02
C PHE A 150 -0.14 9.83 -4.01
N LEU A 151 0.95 9.92 -4.76
CA LEU A 151 1.17 10.98 -5.74
C LEU A 151 0.10 10.96 -6.85
N GLU A 152 -0.28 9.78 -7.34
CA GLU A 152 -1.22 9.65 -8.45
C GLU A 152 -2.68 9.85 -8.02
N HIS A 153 -3.09 9.32 -6.86
CA HIS A 153 -4.51 9.19 -6.50
C HIS A 153 -4.95 10.05 -5.31
N TYR A 154 -4.03 10.46 -4.44
CA TYR A 154 -4.39 11.09 -3.15
C TYR A 154 -3.80 12.47 -2.92
N LEU A 155 -2.78 12.86 -3.68
CA LEU A 155 -2.10 14.14 -3.50
C LEU A 155 -3.04 15.32 -3.74
N LEU A 156 -3.87 15.28 -4.79
CA LEU A 156 -4.78 16.37 -5.14
C LEU A 156 -5.82 16.59 -4.04
N ASP A 157 -6.45 15.52 -3.55
CA ASP A 157 -7.43 15.62 -2.46
C ASP A 157 -6.79 16.12 -1.17
N PHE A 158 -5.56 15.68 -0.90
CA PHE A 158 -4.80 16.16 0.24
C PHE A 158 -4.47 17.65 0.09
N ALA A 159 -4.07 18.10 -1.09
CA ALA A 159 -3.82 19.51 -1.37
C ALA A 159 -5.09 20.36 -1.22
N ASN A 160 -6.22 19.90 -1.71
CA ASN A 160 -7.50 20.58 -1.59
C ASN A 160 -7.98 20.74 -0.14
N LYS A 161 -7.65 19.77 0.73
CA LYS A 161 -7.97 19.81 2.17
C LYS A 161 -7.02 20.70 2.97
N HIS A 162 -5.89 21.10 2.40
CA HIS A 162 -4.83 21.86 3.03
C HIS A 162 -4.45 23.09 2.20
N SER A 163 -5.48 23.85 1.76
CA SER A 163 -5.29 25.07 0.99
C SER A 163 -4.52 26.17 1.72
N GLU A 164 -4.38 26.04 3.04
CA GLU A 164 -3.58 26.91 3.90
C GLU A 164 -2.06 26.69 3.80
N TYR A 165 -1.63 25.58 3.18
CA TYR A 165 -0.20 25.27 3.04
C TYR A 165 0.44 26.11 1.93
N ASP A 166 1.58 26.74 2.27
CA ASP A 166 2.41 27.46 1.31
C ASP A 166 3.29 26.52 0.48
N GLU A 167 3.99 27.08 -0.51
CA GLU A 167 4.88 26.32 -1.39
C GLU A 167 5.98 25.57 -0.60
N GLN A 168 6.57 26.20 0.40
CA GLN A 168 7.61 25.58 1.22
C GLN A 168 7.09 24.36 1.97
N LYS A 169 5.87 24.43 2.49
CA LYS A 169 5.22 23.28 3.14
C LYS A 169 5.02 22.11 2.18
N TRP A 170 4.63 22.40 0.94
CA TRP A 170 4.49 21.38 -0.11
C TRP A 170 5.83 20.78 -0.50
N ILE A 171 6.88 21.58 -0.64
CA ILE A 171 8.26 21.09 -0.87
C ILE A 171 8.66 20.11 0.24
N ASP A 172 8.43 20.46 1.49
CA ASP A 172 8.76 19.61 2.65
C ASP A 172 7.99 18.28 2.65
N ILE A 173 6.73 18.30 2.23
CA ILE A 173 5.89 17.10 2.14
C ILE A 173 6.39 16.18 1.03
N ILE A 174 6.62 16.72 -0.16
CA ILE A 174 7.12 15.96 -1.32
C ILE A 174 8.53 15.42 -1.03
N ASP A 175 9.39 16.22 -0.42
CA ASP A 175 10.73 15.79 -0.02
C ASP A 175 10.70 14.62 0.98
N LYS A 176 9.78 14.62 1.94
CA LYS A 176 9.59 13.48 2.85
C LYS A 176 9.10 12.21 2.13
N ILE A 177 8.31 12.36 1.10
CA ILE A 177 7.85 11.23 0.28
C ILE A 177 9.01 10.69 -0.52
N GLN A 178 9.71 11.53 -1.28
CA GLN A 178 10.80 11.11 -2.17
C GLN A 178 11.97 10.50 -1.41
N LYS A 179 12.27 10.95 -0.19
CA LYS A 179 13.33 10.37 0.68
C LYS A 179 13.09 8.92 1.07
N LYS A 180 11.83 8.46 1.04
CA LYS A 180 11.47 7.07 1.28
C LYS A 180 11.44 6.23 0.00
N MET A 181 11.41 6.87 -1.15
CA MET A 181 11.36 6.20 -2.45
C MET A 181 12.75 5.77 -2.90
N SER A 182 12.83 4.63 -3.58
CA SER A 182 14.02 4.22 -4.30
C SER A 182 14.34 5.16 -5.46
N ALA A 183 15.58 5.13 -5.95
CA ALA A 183 15.96 5.86 -7.17
C ALA A 183 15.11 5.43 -8.38
N GLN A 184 14.79 4.15 -8.48
CA GLN A 184 13.93 3.61 -9.53
C GLN A 184 12.51 4.19 -9.48
N ALA A 185 11.91 4.29 -8.30
CA ALA A 185 10.58 4.86 -8.14
C ALA A 185 10.56 6.37 -8.47
N ARG A 186 11.57 7.13 -8.04
CA ARG A 186 11.71 8.53 -8.43
C ARG A 186 11.84 8.68 -9.96
N ARG A 187 12.65 7.84 -10.59
CA ARG A 187 12.78 7.83 -12.04
C ARG A 187 11.47 7.53 -12.74
N PHE A 188 10.69 6.60 -12.21
CA PHE A 188 9.37 6.25 -12.73
C PHE A 188 8.41 7.47 -12.74
N VAL A 189 8.47 8.31 -11.71
CA VAL A 189 7.73 9.58 -11.66
C VAL A 189 8.23 10.55 -12.73
N LEU A 190 9.54 10.77 -12.80
CA LEU A 190 10.16 11.74 -13.73
C LEU A 190 9.99 11.35 -15.21
N ASP A 191 9.91 10.06 -15.49
CA ASP A 191 9.68 9.54 -16.84
C ASP A 191 8.18 9.61 -17.26
N GLY A 192 7.31 10.12 -16.40
CA GLY A 192 5.89 10.35 -16.71
C GLY A 192 5.02 9.09 -16.68
N HIS A 193 5.43 8.06 -15.94
CA HIS A 193 4.68 6.80 -15.84
C HIS A 193 3.49 6.85 -14.89
N ILE A 194 3.31 7.93 -14.14
CA ILE A 194 2.14 8.16 -13.29
C ILE A 194 1.46 9.47 -13.65
N ALA A 195 0.15 9.54 -13.45
CA ALA A 195 -0.61 10.77 -13.61
C ALA A 195 -0.42 11.65 -12.37
N LEU A 196 0.08 12.88 -12.57
CA LEU A 196 0.26 13.86 -11.49
C LEU A 196 -0.82 14.95 -11.61
N PRO A 197 -1.26 15.57 -10.50
CA PRO A 197 -2.13 16.73 -10.54
C PRO A 197 -1.45 17.89 -11.29
N ASP A 198 -2.12 18.49 -12.30
CA ASP A 198 -1.55 19.55 -13.13
C ASP A 198 -0.97 20.71 -12.29
N SER A 199 -1.65 21.07 -11.20
CA SER A 199 -1.22 22.13 -10.28
C SER A 199 0.06 21.83 -9.49
N MET A 200 0.49 20.57 -9.44
CA MET A 200 1.62 20.11 -8.64
C MET A 200 2.79 19.56 -9.46
N VAL A 201 2.63 19.40 -10.78
CA VAL A 201 3.63 18.76 -11.66
C VAL A 201 5.00 19.44 -11.57
N GLU A 202 5.05 20.76 -11.73
CA GLU A 202 6.31 21.51 -11.71
C GLU A 202 7.02 21.41 -10.37
N LEU A 203 6.25 21.47 -9.28
CA LEU A 203 6.77 21.37 -7.93
C LEU A 203 7.34 19.97 -7.66
N ILE A 204 6.61 18.93 -8.08
CA ILE A 204 7.05 17.54 -7.93
C ILE A 204 8.35 17.31 -8.71
N TRP A 205 8.44 17.75 -9.95
CA TRP A 205 9.64 17.62 -10.76
C TRP A 205 10.85 18.38 -10.21
N LYS A 206 10.61 19.49 -9.50
CA LYS A 206 11.68 20.27 -8.87
C LYS A 206 12.26 19.58 -7.62
N VAL A 207 11.44 18.78 -6.92
CA VAL A 207 11.81 18.16 -5.63
C VAL A 207 12.27 16.71 -5.78
N ILE A 208 11.68 15.93 -6.69
CA ILE A 208 12.01 14.53 -6.95
C ILE A 208 13.24 14.42 -7.88
#